data_13cfb68b721f2b93e0081eb751a841fa
#
_entry.id   13cfb68b721f2b93e0081eb751a841fa
#
_cell.length_a   1.000
_cell.length_b   1.000
_cell.length_c   1.000
_cell.angle_alpha   90.00
_cell.angle_beta   90.00
_cell.angle_gamma   90.00
#
_symmetry.space_group_name_H-M   'P 1'
#
loop_
_entity.id
_entity.type
_entity.pdbx_description
1 polymer ?
#
loop_
_entity_poly.entity_id
_entity_poly.type
_entity_poly.pdbx_seq_one_letter_code
_entity_poly.pdbx_strand_id
1 'polypeptide(L)'
;MYTVDNTADHDECMSMLADAGIYLALDVNTPKYSLNRGDPGPSYNKVYLQSLFATVDAFANYDNTLLFFSGNEVINDDKTTPAAPYVKAVTRDLRQYIGSRGYRKIPVGYSAADVESNRFEMAQYMNCGTDDQRSDFYAFNDYSWCDPSSFTQAGWDQKVKQYGDYSIPLL
;
A
#
# COMPACT_ATOMS: atom_id res chain seq x y z
N MET A 1 -9.70 -0.92 1.98
CA MET A 1 -10.07 -0.63 3.40
C MET A 1 -8.87 -0.04 4.10
N TYR A 2 -9.07 1.03 4.86
CA TYR A 2 -7.98 1.80 5.47
C TYR A 2 -7.39 1.12 6.73
N THR A 3 -8.22 0.50 7.55
CA THR A 3 -7.78 -0.18 8.76
C THR A 3 -8.80 -1.20 9.24
N VAL A 4 -8.33 -2.20 9.96
CA VAL A 4 -9.16 -3.25 10.59
C VAL A 4 -8.66 -3.55 11.99
N ASP A 5 -9.52 -4.17 12.80
CA ASP A 5 -9.10 -4.85 14.02
C ASP A 5 -8.67 -6.28 13.64
N ASN A 6 -7.38 -6.53 13.59
CA ASN A 6 -6.81 -7.82 13.21
C ASN A 6 -6.94 -8.92 14.30
N THR A 7 -7.60 -8.62 15.41
CA THR A 7 -7.93 -9.59 16.47
C THR A 7 -9.38 -10.05 16.43
N ALA A 8 -10.22 -9.40 15.61
CA ALA A 8 -11.62 -9.77 15.43
C ALA A 8 -11.78 -10.90 14.40
N ASP A 9 -12.92 -11.59 14.47
CA ASP A 9 -13.35 -12.53 13.43
C ASP A 9 -13.91 -11.75 12.22
N HIS A 10 -13.50 -12.12 11.04
CA HIS A 10 -13.88 -11.48 9.77
C HIS A 10 -14.59 -12.43 8.80
N ASP A 11 -14.84 -13.69 9.19
CA ASP A 11 -15.35 -14.75 8.31
C ASP A 11 -16.68 -14.36 7.66
N GLU A 12 -17.65 -13.88 8.44
CA GLU A 12 -18.95 -13.47 7.91
C GLU A 12 -18.84 -12.30 6.93
N CYS A 13 -18.08 -11.26 7.29
CA CYS A 13 -17.89 -10.10 6.44
C CYS A 13 -17.18 -10.47 5.13
N MET A 14 -16.11 -11.26 5.19
CA MET A 14 -15.36 -11.68 4.01
C MET A 14 -16.17 -12.62 3.12
N SER A 15 -17.01 -13.48 3.70
CA SER A 15 -17.95 -14.32 2.94
C SER A 15 -18.99 -13.47 2.20
N MET A 16 -19.61 -12.49 2.87
CA MET A 16 -20.58 -11.58 2.25
C MET A 16 -19.95 -10.77 1.09
N LEU A 17 -18.71 -10.31 1.24
CA LEU A 17 -17.99 -9.63 0.17
C LEU A 17 -17.70 -10.56 -1.00
N ALA A 18 -17.29 -11.81 -0.73
CA ALA A 18 -17.05 -12.81 -1.75
C ALA A 18 -18.31 -13.15 -2.54
N ASP A 19 -19.44 -13.36 -1.86
CA ASP A 19 -20.75 -13.63 -2.49
C ASP A 19 -21.23 -12.47 -3.38
N ALA A 20 -20.84 -11.24 -3.03
CA ALA A 20 -21.09 -10.05 -3.84
C ALA A 20 -20.06 -9.83 -4.96
N GLY A 21 -19.06 -10.69 -5.12
CA GLY A 21 -17.96 -10.54 -6.08
C GLY A 21 -16.98 -9.41 -5.74
N ILE A 22 -16.92 -9.01 -4.46
CA ILE A 22 -16.08 -7.89 -4.01
C ILE A 22 -14.77 -8.42 -3.44
N TYR A 23 -13.68 -7.85 -3.91
CA TYR A 23 -12.33 -8.12 -3.44
C TYR A 23 -11.85 -7.04 -2.46
N LEU A 24 -11.09 -7.46 -1.44
CA LEU A 24 -10.54 -6.57 -0.42
C LEU A 24 -9.12 -6.12 -0.77
N ALA A 25 -8.93 -4.81 -0.89
CA ALA A 25 -7.63 -4.15 -0.84
C ALA A 25 -7.46 -3.54 0.56
N LEU A 26 -6.45 -3.96 1.33
CA LEU A 26 -6.34 -3.67 2.75
C LEU A 26 -5.01 -3.02 3.10
N ASP A 27 -5.05 -1.88 3.81
CA ASP A 27 -3.88 -1.35 4.51
C ASP A 27 -3.60 -2.20 5.76
N VAL A 28 -2.36 -2.66 5.93
CA VAL A 28 -1.95 -3.46 7.08
C VAL A 28 -1.70 -2.64 8.33
N ASN A 29 -1.62 -1.31 8.20
CA ASN A 29 -1.40 -0.40 9.31
C ASN A 29 -2.71 -0.14 10.08
N THR A 30 -2.55 0.26 11.34
CA THR A 30 -3.65 0.69 12.20
C THR A 30 -3.30 2.04 12.84
N PRO A 31 -4.28 2.79 13.38
CA PRO A 31 -3.98 4.04 14.08
C PRO A 31 -2.98 3.89 15.23
N LYS A 32 -2.92 2.70 15.84
CA LYS A 32 -2.01 2.40 16.94
C LYS A 32 -0.63 1.93 16.45
N TYR A 33 -0.59 1.26 15.32
CA TYR A 33 0.61 0.64 14.75
C TYR A 33 0.81 1.12 13.31
N SER A 34 1.58 2.20 13.17
CA SER A 34 1.91 2.82 11.89
C SER A 34 3.30 3.47 11.94
N LEU A 35 3.88 3.75 10.77
CA LEU A 35 5.10 4.54 10.69
C LEU A 35 4.82 5.99 11.05
N ASN A 36 5.62 6.54 11.96
CA ASN A 36 5.63 7.98 12.23
C ASN A 36 6.43 8.67 11.12
N ARG A 37 5.77 9.40 10.24
CA ARG A 37 6.41 10.07 9.11
C ARG A 37 7.45 11.12 9.50
N GLY A 38 7.30 11.74 10.67
CA GLY A 38 8.24 12.75 11.18
C GLY A 38 9.47 12.16 11.87
N ASP A 39 9.38 10.93 12.40
CA ASP A 39 10.47 10.19 13.03
C ASP A 39 10.26 8.68 12.81
N PRO A 40 10.56 8.16 11.62
CA PRO A 40 10.19 6.80 11.27
C PRO A 40 11.03 5.73 11.97
N GLY A 41 12.28 6.02 12.34
CA GLY A 41 13.20 5.04 12.93
C GLY A 41 12.65 4.35 14.16
N PRO A 42 12.24 5.06 15.23
CA PRO A 42 11.69 4.43 16.42
C PRO A 42 10.37 3.70 16.19
N SER A 43 9.56 4.10 15.19
CA SER A 43 8.28 3.47 14.88
C SER A 43 8.42 2.18 14.07
N TYR A 44 9.50 2.02 13.30
CA TYR A 44 9.83 0.78 12.62
C TYR A 44 10.51 -0.19 13.59
N ASN A 45 9.72 -0.95 14.32
CA ASN A 45 10.19 -1.82 15.37
C ASN A 45 9.44 -3.16 15.39
N LYS A 46 9.90 -4.08 16.26
CA LYS A 46 9.34 -5.44 16.35
C LYS A 46 7.83 -5.45 16.66
N VAL A 47 7.35 -4.57 17.53
CA VAL A 47 5.93 -4.52 17.92
C VAL A 47 5.07 -4.07 16.74
N TYR A 48 5.54 -3.06 16.01
CA TYR A 48 4.92 -2.62 14.77
C TYR A 48 4.83 -3.76 13.74
N LEU A 49 5.95 -4.42 13.43
CA LEU A 49 5.97 -5.52 12.47
C LEU A 49 5.08 -6.70 12.90
N GLN A 50 5.03 -7.02 14.19
CA GLN A 50 4.12 -8.05 14.72
C GLN A 50 2.64 -7.72 14.43
N SER A 51 2.25 -6.45 14.57
CA SER A 51 0.88 -6.03 14.22
C SER A 51 0.58 -6.18 12.74
N LEU A 52 1.52 -5.79 11.87
CA LEU A 52 1.36 -5.93 10.43
C LEU A 52 1.23 -7.42 10.00
N PHE A 53 2.08 -8.26 10.55
CA PHE A 53 2.05 -9.70 10.28
C PHE A 53 0.77 -10.36 10.78
N ALA A 54 0.25 -9.92 11.93
CA ALA A 54 -1.06 -10.38 12.42
C ALA A 54 -2.20 -9.99 11.46
N THR A 55 -2.15 -8.79 10.84
CA THR A 55 -3.11 -8.40 9.81
C THR A 55 -2.99 -9.31 8.58
N VAL A 56 -1.77 -9.63 8.15
CA VAL A 56 -1.57 -10.60 7.04
C VAL A 56 -2.14 -11.96 7.40
N ASP A 57 -1.83 -12.50 8.59
CA ASP A 57 -2.33 -13.80 9.04
C ASP A 57 -3.87 -13.86 9.10
N ALA A 58 -4.52 -12.77 9.53
CA ALA A 58 -5.97 -12.67 9.61
C ALA A 58 -6.66 -12.67 8.23
N PHE A 59 -5.98 -12.18 7.18
CA PHE A 59 -6.64 -11.98 5.86
C PHE A 59 -6.06 -12.82 4.72
N ALA A 60 -4.88 -13.42 4.86
CA ALA A 60 -4.21 -14.12 3.76
C ALA A 60 -4.95 -15.36 3.26
N ASN A 61 -5.78 -15.98 4.10
CA ASN A 61 -6.52 -17.20 3.77
C ASN A 61 -7.86 -16.96 3.06
N TYR A 62 -8.34 -15.72 2.99
CA TYR A 62 -9.55 -15.39 2.22
C TYR A 62 -9.20 -15.22 0.75
N ASP A 63 -9.84 -15.96 -0.13
CA ASP A 63 -9.57 -15.93 -1.57
C ASP A 63 -9.85 -14.55 -2.20
N ASN A 64 -10.76 -13.78 -1.60
CA ASN A 64 -11.11 -12.43 -2.02
C ASN A 64 -10.25 -11.32 -1.38
N THR A 65 -9.17 -11.65 -0.65
CA THR A 65 -8.13 -10.66 -0.32
C THR A 65 -7.29 -10.39 -1.57
N LEU A 66 -7.43 -9.21 -2.17
CA LEU A 66 -6.78 -8.86 -3.42
C LEU A 66 -5.32 -8.50 -3.23
N LEU A 67 -5.04 -7.55 -2.33
CA LEU A 67 -3.71 -6.99 -2.10
C LEU A 67 -3.61 -6.35 -0.72
N PHE A 68 -2.35 -6.12 -0.30
CA PHE A 68 -2.03 -5.35 0.90
C PHE A 68 -1.29 -4.05 0.56
N PHE A 69 -1.69 -2.95 1.22
CA PHE A 69 -0.89 -1.73 1.25
C PHE A 69 0.08 -1.77 2.42
N SER A 70 1.35 -1.54 2.14
CA SER A 70 2.43 -1.40 3.16
C SER A 70 2.37 -0.07 3.90
N GLY A 71 1.60 0.86 3.41
CA GLY A 71 1.33 2.16 4.01
C GLY A 71 0.46 3.02 3.11
N ASN A 72 -0.17 4.01 3.71
CA ASN A 72 -0.98 5.01 3.03
C ASN A 72 -0.50 6.41 3.38
N GLU A 73 -0.10 7.19 2.38
CA GLU A 73 0.29 8.60 2.49
C GLU A 73 1.32 8.89 3.60
N VAL A 74 2.26 7.98 3.85
CA VAL A 74 3.34 8.18 4.81
C VAL A 74 4.20 9.36 4.37
N ILE A 75 4.57 9.38 3.09
CA ILE A 75 5.19 10.53 2.44
C ILE A 75 4.08 11.41 1.87
N ASN A 76 3.83 12.55 2.51
CA ASN A 76 2.75 13.47 2.11
C ASN A 76 3.21 14.93 1.93
N ASP A 77 4.50 15.18 2.07
CA ASP A 77 5.20 16.41 1.71
C ASP A 77 6.72 16.12 1.56
N ASP A 78 7.49 17.13 1.15
CA ASP A 78 8.93 16.96 0.95
C ASP A 78 9.69 16.68 2.26
N LYS A 79 9.17 17.14 3.42
CA LYS A 79 9.80 16.94 4.73
C LYS A 79 9.66 15.50 5.21
N THR A 80 8.67 14.77 4.72
CA THR A 80 8.40 13.37 5.10
C THR A 80 9.10 12.37 4.18
N THR A 81 9.80 12.82 3.13
CA THR A 81 10.60 11.99 2.22
C THR A 81 11.60 11.05 2.95
N PRO A 82 12.22 11.43 4.09
CA PRO A 82 13.09 10.51 4.85
C PRO A 82 12.39 9.24 5.36
N ALA A 83 11.05 9.18 5.35
CA ALA A 83 10.31 7.97 5.69
C ALA A 83 10.27 6.92 4.55
N ALA A 84 10.59 7.28 3.31
CA ALA A 84 10.51 6.40 2.16
C ALA A 84 11.29 5.07 2.30
N PRO A 85 12.54 5.04 2.84
CA PRO A 85 13.24 3.78 3.06
C PRO A 85 12.54 2.84 4.03
N TYR A 86 11.82 3.37 5.02
CA TYR A 86 11.04 2.57 5.97
C TYR A 86 9.79 1.98 5.33
N VAL A 87 9.08 2.73 4.49
CA VAL A 87 7.95 2.23 3.70
C VAL A 87 8.41 1.10 2.79
N LYS A 88 9.55 1.26 2.12
CA LYS A 88 10.12 0.21 1.27
C LYS A 88 10.54 -1.02 2.08
N ALA A 89 11.12 -0.83 3.27
CA ALA A 89 11.45 -1.93 4.18
C ALA A 89 10.21 -2.70 4.62
N VAL A 90 9.11 -2.01 4.96
CA VAL A 90 7.82 -2.64 5.29
C VAL A 90 7.30 -3.47 4.11
N THR A 91 7.35 -2.93 2.88
CA THR A 91 6.94 -3.66 1.67
C THR A 91 7.73 -4.96 1.50
N ARG A 92 9.06 -4.90 1.63
CA ARG A 92 9.94 -6.06 1.61
C ARG A 92 9.57 -7.08 2.68
N ASP A 93 9.42 -6.62 3.93
CA ASP A 93 9.17 -7.50 5.08
C ASP A 93 7.83 -8.22 4.98
N LEU A 94 6.78 -7.54 4.49
CA LEU A 94 5.47 -8.14 4.23
C LEU A 94 5.56 -9.22 3.16
N ARG A 95 6.25 -8.95 2.04
CA ARG A 95 6.43 -9.93 0.96
C ARG A 95 7.19 -11.16 1.42
N GLN A 96 8.27 -10.95 2.18
CA GLN A 96 9.05 -12.03 2.78
C GLN A 96 8.21 -12.84 3.80
N TYR A 97 7.42 -12.16 4.62
CA TYR A 97 6.54 -12.80 5.58
C TYR A 97 5.49 -13.69 4.89
N ILE A 98 4.76 -13.15 3.91
CA ILE A 98 3.78 -13.89 3.10
C ILE A 98 4.41 -15.17 2.53
N GLY A 99 5.60 -15.05 1.92
CA GLY A 99 6.33 -16.19 1.37
C GLY A 99 6.77 -17.20 2.43
N SER A 100 7.30 -16.74 3.58
CA SER A 100 7.75 -17.61 4.67
C SER A 100 6.64 -18.40 5.34
N ARG A 101 5.40 -17.86 5.30
CA ARG A 101 4.21 -18.53 5.82
C ARG A 101 3.60 -19.52 4.83
N GLY A 102 4.08 -19.55 3.60
CA GLY A 102 3.50 -20.40 2.55
C GLY A 102 2.12 -19.93 2.07
N TYR A 103 1.75 -18.68 2.32
CA TYR A 103 0.53 -18.11 1.79
C TYR A 103 0.60 -17.96 0.27
N ARG A 104 -0.56 -17.90 -0.40
CA ARG A 104 -0.59 -17.51 -1.82
C ARG A 104 0.12 -16.17 -2.01
N LYS A 105 0.65 -15.93 -3.18
CA LYS A 105 1.30 -14.65 -3.51
C LYS A 105 0.24 -13.54 -3.56
N ILE A 106 0.07 -12.83 -2.44
CA ILE A 106 -0.78 -11.63 -2.35
C ILE A 106 0.11 -10.42 -2.66
N PRO A 107 -0.24 -9.58 -3.65
CA PRO A 107 0.56 -8.40 -3.99
C PRO A 107 0.66 -7.42 -2.82
N VAL A 108 1.85 -6.82 -2.65
CA VAL A 108 2.12 -5.78 -1.66
C VAL A 108 2.65 -4.53 -2.36
N GLY A 109 2.05 -3.39 -2.07
CA GLY A 109 2.46 -2.10 -2.61
C GLY A 109 2.17 -0.95 -1.68
N TYR A 110 2.40 0.25 -2.15
CA TYR A 110 2.23 1.48 -1.38
C TYR A 110 1.16 2.37 -2.00
N SER A 111 0.33 2.99 -1.17
CA SER A 111 -0.64 4.02 -1.56
C SER A 111 -0.07 5.40 -1.21
N ALA A 112 0.34 6.15 -2.22
CA ALA A 112 0.98 7.46 -2.05
C ALA A 112 -0.04 8.60 -1.99
N ALA A 113 0.33 9.68 -1.31
CA ALA A 113 -0.35 10.97 -1.48
C ALA A 113 -0.06 11.53 -2.89
N ASP A 114 -1.02 12.26 -3.45
CA ASP A 114 -0.85 12.96 -4.72
C ASP A 114 -0.08 14.28 -4.50
N VAL A 115 1.22 14.16 -4.21
CA VAL A 115 2.15 15.28 -4.02
C VAL A 115 2.97 15.45 -5.29
N GLU A 116 2.70 16.49 -6.06
CA GLU A 116 3.32 16.72 -7.37
C GLU A 116 4.85 16.72 -7.33
N SER A 117 5.44 17.30 -6.28
CA SER A 117 6.91 17.46 -6.15
C SER A 117 7.67 16.15 -5.94
N ASN A 118 7.04 15.06 -5.47
CA ASN A 118 7.73 13.80 -5.17
C ASN A 118 6.98 12.53 -5.60
N ARG A 119 5.78 12.66 -6.16
CA ARG A 119 4.93 11.52 -6.54
C ARG A 119 5.63 10.55 -7.49
N PHE A 120 6.29 11.07 -8.53
CA PHE A 120 6.94 10.24 -9.54
C PHE A 120 8.25 9.63 -9.01
N GLU A 121 9.05 10.39 -8.29
CA GLU A 121 10.27 9.92 -7.63
C GLU A 121 9.96 8.81 -6.62
N MET A 122 8.88 8.96 -5.87
CA MET A 122 8.42 7.92 -4.95
C MET A 122 7.98 6.65 -5.69
N ALA A 123 7.29 6.78 -6.83
CA ALA A 123 6.93 5.65 -7.66
C ALA A 123 8.18 4.91 -8.18
N GLN A 124 9.17 5.65 -8.69
CA GLN A 124 10.43 5.07 -9.14
C GLN A 124 11.19 4.40 -7.99
N TYR A 125 11.21 5.03 -6.80
CA TYR A 125 11.87 4.48 -5.63
C TYR A 125 11.22 3.16 -5.17
N MET A 126 9.90 3.07 -5.16
CA MET A 126 9.19 1.83 -4.80
C MET A 126 9.37 0.72 -5.84
N ASN A 127 9.63 1.07 -7.09
CA ASN A 127 9.86 0.11 -8.19
C ASN A 127 11.33 -0.30 -8.36
N CYS A 128 12.30 0.43 -7.79
CA CYS A 128 13.72 0.12 -7.97
C CYS A 128 14.21 -0.99 -7.03
N GLY A 129 15.41 -1.52 -7.33
CA GLY A 129 16.08 -2.56 -6.55
C GLY A 129 15.80 -3.96 -7.07
N THR A 130 16.08 -4.95 -6.22
CA THR A 130 15.88 -6.36 -6.52
C THR A 130 14.41 -6.78 -6.40
N ASP A 131 14.04 -7.90 -7.02
CA ASP A 131 12.64 -8.37 -7.04
C ASP A 131 12.05 -8.63 -5.64
N ASP A 132 12.89 -8.90 -4.64
CA ASP A 132 12.46 -9.06 -3.25
C ASP A 132 12.27 -7.74 -2.50
N GLN A 133 12.79 -6.62 -3.04
CA GLN A 133 12.74 -5.30 -2.40
C GLN A 133 11.70 -4.37 -3.02
N ARG A 134 11.42 -4.50 -4.32
CA ARG A 134 10.49 -3.64 -5.02
C ARG A 134 9.04 -3.98 -4.69
N SER A 135 8.14 -3.02 -4.87
CA SER A 135 6.70 -3.24 -4.75
C SER A 135 6.16 -4.13 -5.89
N ASP A 136 5.08 -4.85 -5.62
CA ASP A 136 4.33 -5.57 -6.67
C ASP A 136 3.44 -4.61 -7.48
N PHE A 137 3.05 -3.48 -6.91
CA PHE A 137 2.28 -2.39 -7.54
C PHE A 137 2.58 -1.06 -6.84
N TYR A 138 2.17 0.04 -7.47
CA TYR A 138 2.15 1.37 -6.87
C TYR A 138 0.77 1.99 -7.02
N ALA A 139 0.27 2.65 -6.00
CA ALA A 139 -0.97 3.38 -6.01
C ALA A 139 -0.77 4.81 -5.53
N PHE A 140 -1.63 5.74 -5.94
CA PHE A 140 -1.69 7.09 -5.36
C PHE A 140 -3.13 7.58 -5.28
N ASN A 141 -3.41 8.36 -4.23
CA ASN A 141 -4.72 8.88 -3.95
C ASN A 141 -4.92 10.18 -4.72
N ASP A 142 -5.60 10.12 -5.85
CA ASP A 142 -5.90 11.27 -6.69
C ASP A 142 -7.37 11.66 -6.54
N TYR A 143 -7.60 12.90 -6.17
CA TYR A 143 -8.93 13.50 -6.01
C TYR A 143 -9.18 14.65 -7.00
N SER A 144 -8.37 14.73 -8.06
CA SER A 144 -8.43 15.86 -9.02
C SER A 144 -9.62 15.78 -9.99
N TRP A 145 -10.16 14.59 -10.22
CA TRP A 145 -11.27 14.41 -11.16
C TRP A 145 -12.63 14.44 -10.46
N CYS A 146 -13.15 15.64 -10.25
CA CYS A 146 -14.48 15.89 -9.71
C CYS A 146 -15.33 16.66 -10.73
N ASP A 147 -16.66 16.45 -10.72
CA ASP A 147 -17.57 17.22 -11.56
C ASP A 147 -17.48 18.75 -11.22
N PRO A 148 -17.40 19.66 -12.22
CA PRO A 148 -17.55 19.45 -13.67
C PRO A 148 -16.24 19.20 -14.45
N SER A 149 -15.18 18.69 -13.82
CA SER A 149 -13.88 18.43 -14.46
C SER A 149 -13.96 17.33 -15.53
N SER A 150 -13.00 17.34 -16.44
CA SER A 150 -12.81 16.31 -17.47
C SER A 150 -11.48 15.58 -17.26
N PHE A 151 -11.27 14.47 -17.98
CA PHE A 151 -10.01 13.72 -17.98
C PHE A 151 -8.79 14.63 -18.19
N THR A 152 -8.84 15.52 -19.18
CA THR A 152 -7.75 16.46 -19.49
C THR A 152 -7.63 17.58 -18.45
N GLN A 153 -8.76 18.13 -17.99
CA GLN A 153 -8.72 19.18 -16.97
C GLN A 153 -8.20 18.70 -15.62
N ALA A 154 -8.44 17.44 -15.30
CA ALA A 154 -7.90 16.77 -14.10
C ALA A 154 -6.42 16.33 -14.26
N GLY A 155 -5.81 16.57 -15.43
CA GLY A 155 -4.40 16.25 -15.70
C GLY A 155 -4.11 14.75 -15.91
N TRP A 156 -5.14 13.93 -16.12
CA TRP A 156 -4.98 12.49 -16.30
C TRP A 156 -4.24 12.11 -17.58
N ASP A 157 -4.38 12.88 -18.65
CA ASP A 157 -3.63 12.70 -19.90
C ASP A 157 -2.11 12.88 -19.68
N GLN A 158 -1.72 13.79 -18.79
CA GLN A 158 -0.30 13.98 -18.41
C GLN A 158 0.19 12.85 -17.53
N LYS A 159 -0.61 12.41 -16.54
CA LYS A 159 -0.29 11.26 -15.68
C LYS A 159 -0.11 9.99 -16.49
N VAL A 160 -1.00 9.70 -17.43
CA VAL A 160 -0.87 8.55 -18.34
C VAL A 160 0.45 8.59 -19.14
N LYS A 161 0.86 9.77 -19.62
CA LYS A 161 2.16 9.92 -20.30
C LYS A 161 3.35 9.74 -19.36
N GLN A 162 3.27 10.30 -18.15
CA GLN A 162 4.36 10.22 -17.15
C GLN A 162 4.61 8.78 -16.71
N TYR A 163 3.57 7.97 -16.58
CA TYR A 163 3.65 6.58 -16.14
C TYR A 163 3.58 5.56 -17.28
N GLY A 164 3.64 6.00 -18.55
CA GLY A 164 3.47 5.11 -19.70
C GLY A 164 4.46 3.95 -19.77
N ASP A 165 5.70 4.16 -19.30
CA ASP A 165 6.77 3.15 -19.27
C ASP A 165 6.99 2.58 -17.84
N TYR A 166 6.06 2.82 -16.92
CA TYR A 166 6.16 2.32 -15.55
C TYR A 166 5.96 0.80 -15.52
N SER A 167 6.92 0.05 -14.97
CA SER A 167 7.05 -1.39 -15.20
C SER A 167 6.26 -2.28 -14.24
N ILE A 168 5.59 -1.71 -13.22
CA ILE A 168 4.68 -2.43 -12.32
C ILE A 168 3.28 -1.81 -12.39
N PRO A 169 2.22 -2.56 -12.02
CA PRO A 169 0.86 -2.04 -12.03
C PRO A 169 0.73 -0.73 -11.25
N LEU A 170 -0.01 0.22 -11.83
CA LEU A 170 -0.41 1.47 -11.21
C LEU A 170 -1.91 1.41 -10.89
N LEU A 171 -2.29 1.75 -9.65
CA LEU A 171 -3.67 1.75 -9.16
C LEU A 171 -4.11 3.15 -8.74
#